data_2a7e3197b589ba7faa5548b1c4bdcdf1
#
_entry.id   2a7e3197b589ba7faa5548b1c4bdcdf1
#
_cell.length_a   1.000
_cell.length_b   1.000
_cell.length_c   1.000
_cell.angle_alpha   90.00
_cell.angle_beta   90.00
_cell.angle_gamma   90.00
#
_symmetry.space_group_name_H-M   'P 1'
#
loop_
_entity.id
_entity.type
_entity.pdbx_description
1 polymer ?
#
loop_
_entity_poly.entity_id
_entity_poly.type
_entity_poly.pdbx_seq_one_letter_code
_entity_poly.pdbx_strand_id
1 'polypeptide(L)'
;VGSAVGAALERAGHIVFGVSAISEASRRRAGVRLPDSHILPAEQVAARSELLILAVPDTELAGLVTGLAAAHAVRPGTIVAHTSGANGIGVLAPLTERGALTLAIHPAMTFTGHDEDLARLANACFGITAADEIGYAIAQSLVIEMGGEPVRVAEEHRTLYHAALAHGSNHLVTLVVDALAALRAALSGPGLLGQQLVDDEPNGLAERMLAPLAS
;
A
#
# COMPACT_ATOMS: atom_id res chain seq x y z
N VAL A 1 3.39 0.50 3.33
CA VAL A 1 1.98 0.10 3.36
C VAL A 1 1.60 -0.40 4.74
N GLY A 2 2.11 -1.55 5.23
CA GLY A 2 1.66 -2.20 6.46
C GLY A 2 1.62 -1.30 7.70
N SER A 3 2.66 -0.52 7.97
CA SER A 3 2.65 0.40 9.12
C SER A 3 1.63 1.54 9.00
N ALA A 4 1.28 1.97 7.78
CA ALA A 4 0.24 2.98 7.58
C ALA A 4 -1.16 2.38 7.78
N VAL A 5 -1.40 1.19 7.23
CA VAL A 5 -2.66 0.46 7.46
C VAL A 5 -2.85 0.14 8.94
N GLY A 6 -1.80 -0.38 9.62
CA GLY A 6 -1.85 -0.65 11.05
C GLY A 6 -2.18 0.60 11.88
N ALA A 7 -1.52 1.72 11.61
CA ALA A 7 -1.78 2.98 12.31
C ALA A 7 -3.18 3.55 12.02
N ALA A 8 -3.73 3.35 10.80
CA ALA A 8 -5.09 3.72 10.50
C ALA A 8 -6.11 2.88 11.29
N LEU A 9 -5.87 1.58 11.40
CA LEU A 9 -6.69 0.67 12.20
C LEU A 9 -6.60 0.99 13.71
N GLU A 10 -5.42 1.33 14.25
CA GLU A 10 -5.30 1.79 15.64
C GLU A 10 -6.12 3.05 15.92
N ARG A 11 -6.12 4.01 14.98
CA ARG A 11 -6.98 5.21 15.09
C ARG A 11 -8.47 4.87 15.10
N ALA A 12 -8.85 3.78 14.45
CA ALA A 12 -10.22 3.27 14.44
C ALA A 12 -10.56 2.43 15.70
N GLY A 13 -9.61 2.23 16.61
CA GLY A 13 -9.82 1.51 17.86
C GLY A 13 -9.36 0.06 17.88
N HIS A 14 -8.70 -0.42 16.83
CA HIS A 14 -8.07 -1.74 16.83
C HIS A 14 -6.77 -1.73 17.64
N ILE A 15 -6.36 -2.88 18.14
CA ILE A 15 -5.10 -3.06 18.87
C ILE A 15 -4.10 -3.76 17.96
N VAL A 16 -3.04 -3.05 17.55
CA VAL A 16 -1.93 -3.64 16.82
C VAL A 16 -0.87 -4.12 17.81
N PHE A 17 -1.03 -5.33 18.33
CA PHE A 17 -0.13 -5.87 19.35
C PHE A 17 1.26 -6.24 18.82
N GLY A 18 1.39 -6.51 17.50
CA GLY A 18 2.65 -6.96 16.95
C GLY A 18 2.80 -6.72 15.45
N VAL A 19 4.04 -6.49 15.05
CA VAL A 19 4.45 -6.26 13.67
C VAL A 19 5.62 -7.17 13.34
N SER A 20 5.61 -7.79 12.16
CA SER A 20 6.80 -8.44 11.61
C SER A 20 7.45 -7.53 10.58
N ALA A 21 8.72 -7.18 10.81
CA ALA A 21 9.49 -6.30 9.94
C ALA A 21 10.94 -6.78 9.87
N ILE A 22 11.43 -7.07 8.66
CA ILE A 22 12.77 -7.62 8.43
C ILE A 22 13.79 -6.49 8.23
N SER A 23 13.53 -5.55 7.31
CA SER A 23 14.47 -4.47 7.02
C SER A 23 14.51 -3.42 8.14
N GLU A 24 15.67 -2.79 8.34
CA GLU A 24 15.84 -1.71 9.31
C GLU A 24 14.86 -0.54 9.03
N ALA A 25 14.68 -0.18 7.75
CA ALA A 25 13.74 0.86 7.35
C ALA A 25 12.29 0.51 7.73
N SER A 26 11.89 -0.77 7.60
CA SER A 26 10.55 -1.21 8.01
C SER A 26 10.39 -1.22 9.52
N ARG A 27 11.42 -1.65 10.28
CA ARG A 27 11.43 -1.61 11.74
C ARG A 27 11.32 -0.18 12.26
N ARG A 28 12.07 0.76 11.69
CA ARG A 28 12.01 2.18 12.05
C ARG A 28 10.61 2.76 11.79
N ARG A 29 10.01 2.50 10.61
CA ARG A 29 8.64 2.95 10.31
C ARG A 29 7.61 2.35 11.26
N ALA A 30 7.75 1.08 11.61
CA ALA A 30 6.89 0.43 12.60
C ALA A 30 7.03 1.09 13.98
N GLY A 31 8.25 1.31 14.46
CA GLY A 31 8.49 1.94 15.76
C GLY A 31 7.98 3.38 15.88
N VAL A 32 7.94 4.13 14.74
CA VAL A 32 7.38 5.50 14.73
C VAL A 32 5.85 5.48 14.66
N ARG A 33 5.26 4.63 13.81
CA ARG A 33 3.82 4.64 13.55
C ARG A 33 3.00 3.76 14.48
N LEU A 34 3.62 2.77 15.08
CA LEU A 34 3.01 1.75 15.95
C LEU A 34 3.90 1.55 17.18
N PRO A 35 4.10 2.58 18.02
CA PRO A 35 5.10 2.57 19.10
C PRO A 35 4.79 1.52 20.18
N ASP A 36 3.52 1.17 20.36
CA ASP A 36 3.08 0.20 21.38
C ASP A 36 3.11 -1.25 20.85
N SER A 37 3.44 -1.46 19.58
CA SER A 37 3.48 -2.78 18.95
C SER A 37 4.83 -3.48 19.17
N HIS A 38 4.78 -4.78 19.41
CA HIS A 38 5.99 -5.60 19.51
C HIS A 38 6.51 -6.01 18.12
N ILE A 39 7.81 -5.91 17.87
CA ILE A 39 8.44 -6.49 16.68
C ILE A 39 8.70 -7.98 16.94
N LEU A 40 8.01 -8.84 16.21
CA LEU A 40 8.00 -10.29 16.41
C LEU A 40 8.22 -11.02 15.07
N PRO A 41 8.64 -12.30 15.09
CA PRO A 41 8.60 -13.17 13.92
C PRO A 41 7.17 -13.29 13.34
N ALA A 42 7.06 -13.48 12.03
CA ALA A 42 5.76 -13.51 11.34
C ALA A 42 4.80 -14.56 11.88
N GLU A 43 5.32 -15.74 12.22
CA GLU A 43 4.54 -16.85 12.80
C GLU A 43 3.96 -16.49 14.18
N GLN A 44 4.71 -15.73 14.98
CA GLN A 44 4.24 -15.30 16.30
C GLN A 44 3.17 -14.22 16.21
N VAL A 45 3.30 -13.30 15.23
CA VAL A 45 2.25 -12.34 14.93
C VAL A 45 1.01 -13.07 14.46
N ALA A 46 1.13 -13.96 13.47
CA ALA A 46 0.02 -14.70 12.90
C ALA A 46 -0.75 -15.53 13.94
N ALA A 47 -0.01 -16.26 14.82
CA ALA A 47 -0.62 -17.13 15.82
C ALA A 47 -1.48 -16.40 16.87
N ARG A 48 -1.26 -15.10 17.06
CA ARG A 48 -1.93 -14.29 18.08
C ARG A 48 -2.94 -13.31 17.49
N SER A 49 -2.97 -13.15 16.17
CA SER A 49 -3.88 -12.22 15.49
C SER A 49 -5.29 -12.78 15.33
N GLU A 50 -6.29 -11.94 15.46
CA GLU A 50 -7.65 -12.15 14.96
C GLU A 50 -7.79 -11.58 13.54
N LEU A 51 -7.08 -10.47 13.26
CA LEU A 51 -6.90 -9.87 11.95
C LEU A 51 -5.40 -9.82 11.62
N LEU A 52 -4.98 -10.49 10.56
CA LEU A 52 -3.61 -10.52 10.06
C LEU A 52 -3.51 -9.77 8.73
N ILE A 53 -2.73 -8.70 8.68
CA ILE A 53 -2.48 -7.94 7.45
C ILE A 53 -1.13 -8.33 6.86
N LEU A 54 -1.12 -8.86 5.63
CA LEU A 54 0.07 -9.21 4.87
C LEU A 54 0.41 -8.07 3.90
N ALA A 55 1.37 -7.24 4.28
CA ALA A 55 1.82 -6.07 3.51
C ALA A 55 3.29 -6.24 3.09
N VAL A 56 3.56 -7.27 2.35
CA VAL A 56 4.87 -7.62 1.77
C VAL A 56 4.87 -7.36 0.27
N PRO A 57 6.05 -7.29 -0.40
CA PRO A 57 6.11 -7.25 -1.86
C PRO A 57 5.37 -8.44 -2.50
N ASP A 58 4.79 -8.24 -3.68
CA ASP A 58 4.00 -9.26 -4.36
C ASP A 58 4.81 -10.54 -4.63
N THR A 59 6.11 -10.42 -4.87
CA THR A 59 7.05 -11.54 -5.05
C THR A 59 7.22 -12.41 -3.81
N GLU A 60 7.02 -11.84 -2.63
CA GLU A 60 7.20 -12.52 -1.33
C GLU A 60 5.89 -13.09 -0.77
N LEU A 61 4.75 -12.62 -1.27
CA LEU A 61 3.44 -12.91 -0.69
C LEU A 61 3.13 -14.41 -0.70
N ALA A 62 3.29 -15.08 -1.84
CA ALA A 62 3.01 -16.51 -1.96
C ALA A 62 3.92 -17.37 -1.06
N GLY A 63 5.21 -17.01 -0.96
CA GLY A 63 6.17 -17.69 -0.09
C GLY A 63 5.82 -17.54 1.39
N LEU A 64 5.44 -16.32 1.81
CA LEU A 64 5.00 -16.04 3.18
C LEU A 64 3.74 -16.83 3.54
N VAL A 65 2.74 -16.85 2.66
CA VAL A 65 1.48 -17.59 2.86
C VAL A 65 1.75 -19.09 3.01
N THR A 66 2.57 -19.65 2.13
CA THR A 66 2.97 -21.07 2.19
C THR A 66 3.69 -21.39 3.50
N GLY A 67 4.63 -20.52 3.93
CA GLY A 67 5.37 -20.68 5.17
C GLY A 67 4.45 -20.65 6.40
N LEU A 68 3.54 -19.66 6.48
CA LEU A 68 2.56 -19.54 7.57
C LEU A 68 1.61 -20.75 7.63
N ALA A 69 1.18 -21.24 6.47
CA ALA A 69 0.34 -22.43 6.36
C ALA A 69 1.10 -23.69 6.82
N ALA A 70 2.34 -23.89 6.38
CA ALA A 70 3.17 -25.02 6.78
C ALA A 70 3.48 -25.02 8.28
N ALA A 71 3.72 -23.85 8.86
CA ALA A 71 3.97 -23.69 10.29
C ALA A 71 2.68 -23.78 11.16
N HIS A 72 1.49 -23.97 10.56
CA HIS A 72 0.21 -23.91 11.28
C HIS A 72 0.03 -22.65 12.12
N ALA A 73 0.61 -21.53 11.65
CA ALA A 73 0.67 -20.30 12.42
C ALA A 73 -0.65 -19.53 12.45
N VAL A 74 -1.55 -19.77 11.51
CA VAL A 74 -2.86 -19.10 11.43
C VAL A 74 -3.94 -20.00 11.97
N ARG A 75 -4.73 -19.49 12.92
CA ARG A 75 -5.84 -20.24 13.54
C ARG A 75 -7.07 -20.24 12.61
N PRO A 76 -7.90 -21.30 12.64
CA PRO A 76 -9.20 -21.24 11.98
C PRO A 76 -10.02 -20.04 12.48
N GLY A 77 -10.72 -19.38 11.58
CA GLY A 77 -11.51 -18.17 11.88
C GLY A 77 -10.72 -16.86 11.90
N THR A 78 -9.38 -16.90 11.81
CA THR A 78 -8.57 -15.68 11.65
C THR A 78 -8.90 -15.00 10.32
N ILE A 79 -9.11 -13.70 10.34
CA ILE A 79 -9.22 -12.87 9.13
C ILE A 79 -7.81 -12.59 8.62
N VAL A 80 -7.52 -12.99 7.39
CA VAL A 80 -6.23 -12.74 6.74
C VAL A 80 -6.44 -11.87 5.51
N ALA A 81 -5.91 -10.66 5.53
CA ALA A 81 -5.97 -9.73 4.42
C ALA A 81 -4.58 -9.45 3.87
N HIS A 82 -4.44 -9.34 2.53
CA HIS A 82 -3.23 -8.81 1.93
C HIS A 82 -3.48 -7.49 1.20
N THR A 83 -2.42 -6.72 0.98
CA THR A 83 -2.48 -5.40 0.34
C THR A 83 -1.97 -5.38 -1.11
N SER A 84 -1.76 -6.53 -1.74
CA SER A 84 -1.37 -6.62 -3.15
C SER A 84 -2.48 -6.12 -4.07
N GLY A 85 -2.13 -5.33 -5.07
CA GLY A 85 -3.05 -4.88 -6.11
C GLY A 85 -3.28 -5.92 -7.19
N ALA A 86 -2.23 -6.67 -7.55
CA ALA A 86 -2.24 -7.64 -8.65
C ALA A 86 -2.86 -8.99 -8.25
N ASN A 87 -2.67 -9.41 -6.99
CA ASN A 87 -3.18 -10.67 -6.50
C ASN A 87 -4.60 -10.52 -5.95
N GLY A 88 -5.43 -11.54 -6.21
CA GLY A 88 -6.71 -11.73 -5.53
C GLY A 88 -6.57 -12.65 -4.31
N ILE A 89 -7.68 -13.20 -3.84
CA ILE A 89 -7.68 -14.10 -2.67
C ILE A 89 -7.10 -15.48 -2.98
N GLY A 90 -6.98 -15.85 -4.24
CA GLY A 90 -6.41 -17.14 -4.65
C GLY A 90 -4.99 -17.39 -4.13
N VAL A 91 -4.17 -16.34 -3.96
CA VAL A 91 -2.83 -16.46 -3.37
C VAL A 91 -2.88 -16.91 -1.90
N LEU A 92 -3.99 -16.68 -1.21
CA LEU A 92 -4.23 -17.07 0.19
C LEU A 92 -4.83 -18.47 0.34
N ALA A 93 -5.06 -19.23 -0.74
CA ALA A 93 -5.70 -20.55 -0.71
C ALA A 93 -5.11 -21.50 0.35
N PRO A 94 -3.77 -21.58 0.57
CA PRO A 94 -3.21 -22.44 1.63
C PRO A 94 -3.69 -22.10 3.04
N LEU A 95 -4.08 -20.85 3.31
CA LEU A 95 -4.64 -20.41 4.59
C LEU A 95 -6.16 -20.58 4.62
N THR A 96 -6.85 -20.39 3.49
CA THR A 96 -8.29 -20.66 3.36
C THR A 96 -8.61 -22.12 3.63
N GLU A 97 -7.81 -23.05 3.11
CA GLU A 97 -7.93 -24.49 3.36
C GLU A 97 -7.77 -24.87 4.84
N ARG A 98 -7.17 -24.00 5.65
CA ARG A 98 -7.01 -24.12 7.09
C ARG A 98 -8.09 -23.39 7.89
N GLY A 99 -9.11 -22.88 7.22
CA GLY A 99 -10.25 -22.20 7.84
C GLY A 99 -10.04 -20.72 8.13
N ALA A 100 -9.05 -20.07 7.54
CA ALA A 100 -8.95 -18.61 7.59
C ALA A 100 -9.98 -17.95 6.67
N LEU A 101 -10.51 -16.80 7.06
CA LEU A 101 -11.30 -15.93 6.21
C LEU A 101 -10.33 -15.00 5.44
N THR A 102 -10.27 -15.12 4.12
CA THR A 102 -9.25 -14.48 3.31
C THR A 102 -9.80 -13.33 2.49
N LEU A 103 -9.06 -12.20 2.50
CA LEU A 103 -9.44 -10.94 1.87
C LEU A 103 -8.27 -10.36 1.08
N ALA A 104 -8.55 -9.66 0.00
CA ALA A 104 -7.61 -8.76 -0.66
C ALA A 104 -8.12 -7.32 -0.49
N ILE A 105 -7.33 -6.46 0.16
CA ILE A 105 -7.68 -5.07 0.47
C ILE A 105 -6.52 -4.18 0.01
N HIS A 106 -6.59 -3.70 -1.22
CA HIS A 106 -5.51 -2.92 -1.85
C HIS A 106 -5.79 -1.42 -1.80
N PRO A 107 -5.05 -0.63 -1.01
CA PRO A 107 -5.13 0.82 -1.08
C PRO A 107 -4.56 1.34 -2.41
N ALA A 108 -5.42 1.96 -3.25
CA ALA A 108 -5.04 2.44 -4.58
C ALA A 108 -4.31 3.79 -4.49
N MET A 109 -3.12 3.78 -3.89
CA MET A 109 -2.28 4.97 -3.74
C MET A 109 -0.80 4.62 -3.73
N THR A 110 0.04 5.61 -4.03
CA THR A 110 1.50 5.50 -3.84
C THR A 110 1.87 5.86 -2.40
N PHE A 111 2.60 4.97 -1.74
CA PHE A 111 3.15 5.21 -0.40
C PHE A 111 4.56 5.78 -0.50
N THR A 112 4.78 6.91 0.12
CA THR A 112 6.09 7.60 0.15
C THR A 112 6.93 7.21 1.37
N GLY A 113 6.30 6.64 2.40
CA GLY A 113 6.91 6.34 3.69
C GLY A 113 6.86 7.51 4.67
N HIS A 114 6.32 8.68 4.27
CA HIS A 114 6.18 9.89 5.08
C HIS A 114 4.82 9.94 5.80
N ASP A 115 4.68 10.84 6.76
CA ASP A 115 3.50 10.95 7.63
C ASP A 115 2.22 11.30 6.86
N GLU A 116 2.35 11.98 5.72
CA GLU A 116 1.26 12.31 4.79
C GLU A 116 0.54 11.06 4.24
N ASP A 117 1.23 9.90 4.20
CA ASP A 117 0.62 8.65 3.76
C ASP A 117 -0.66 8.32 4.55
N LEU A 118 -0.71 8.66 5.83
CA LEU A 118 -1.86 8.37 6.68
C LEU A 118 -3.08 9.23 6.35
N ALA A 119 -2.86 10.51 6.09
CA ALA A 119 -3.92 11.43 5.67
C ALA A 119 -4.43 11.09 4.26
N ARG A 120 -3.53 10.67 3.37
CA ARG A 120 -3.88 10.22 2.01
C ARG A 120 -4.63 8.90 2.03
N LEU A 121 -4.27 7.97 2.92
CA LEU A 121 -4.93 6.68 3.08
C LEU A 121 -6.42 6.85 3.45
N ALA A 122 -6.74 7.79 4.33
CA ALA A 122 -8.11 8.11 4.76
C ALA A 122 -9.01 8.65 3.64
N ASN A 123 -8.45 8.97 2.46
CA ASN A 123 -9.22 9.45 1.30
C ASN A 123 -8.97 8.58 0.07
N ALA A 124 -8.32 7.43 0.24
CA ALA A 124 -8.00 6.53 -0.87
C ALA A 124 -9.16 5.58 -1.17
N CYS A 125 -9.30 5.21 -2.44
CA CYS A 125 -10.10 4.05 -2.81
C CYS A 125 -9.32 2.77 -2.49
N PHE A 126 -10.05 1.75 -2.03
CA PHE A 126 -9.48 0.43 -1.75
C PHE A 126 -10.16 -0.63 -2.62
N GLY A 127 -9.38 -1.27 -3.49
CA GLY A 127 -9.85 -2.42 -4.26
C GLY A 127 -10.02 -3.63 -3.36
N ILE A 128 -11.26 -4.12 -3.23
CA ILE A 128 -11.60 -5.26 -2.36
C ILE A 128 -11.96 -6.47 -3.20
N THR A 129 -11.40 -7.63 -2.82
CA THR A 129 -11.85 -8.95 -3.28
C THR A 129 -12.06 -9.88 -2.08
N ALA A 130 -13.16 -10.59 -2.07
CA ALA A 130 -13.53 -11.60 -1.07
C ALA A 130 -14.25 -12.77 -1.73
N ALA A 131 -14.31 -13.91 -1.05
CA ALA A 131 -14.93 -15.13 -1.59
C ALA A 131 -16.47 -15.02 -1.63
N ASP A 132 -17.05 -14.27 -0.69
CA ASP A 132 -18.49 -14.16 -0.50
C ASP A 132 -18.90 -12.78 0.05
N GLU A 133 -20.20 -12.58 0.23
CA GLU A 133 -20.75 -11.31 0.73
C GLU A 133 -20.37 -11.04 2.20
N ILE A 134 -20.13 -12.06 3.01
CA ILE A 134 -19.70 -11.88 4.41
C ILE A 134 -18.27 -11.34 4.44
N GLY A 135 -17.36 -11.96 3.70
CA GLY A 135 -15.99 -11.49 3.55
C GLY A 135 -15.95 -10.07 2.97
N TYR A 136 -16.80 -9.79 1.96
CA TYR A 136 -16.89 -8.44 1.40
C TYR A 136 -17.34 -7.40 2.45
N ALA A 137 -18.37 -7.71 3.23
CA ALA A 137 -18.88 -6.80 4.27
C ALA A 137 -17.80 -6.52 5.35
N ILE A 138 -17.03 -7.53 5.73
CA ILE A 138 -15.91 -7.36 6.67
C ILE A 138 -14.82 -6.46 6.07
N ALA A 139 -14.41 -6.71 4.83
CA ALA A 139 -13.40 -5.89 4.17
C ALA A 139 -13.87 -4.45 3.98
N GLN A 140 -15.15 -4.25 3.65
CA GLN A 140 -15.79 -2.94 3.52
C GLN A 140 -15.76 -2.19 4.87
N SER A 141 -16.10 -2.85 5.98
CA SER A 141 -16.06 -2.26 7.31
C SER A 141 -14.65 -1.77 7.65
N LEU A 142 -13.63 -2.63 7.47
CA LEU A 142 -12.24 -2.28 7.72
C LEU A 142 -11.78 -1.06 6.90
N VAL A 143 -12.19 -0.97 5.63
CA VAL A 143 -11.85 0.17 4.77
C VAL A 143 -12.52 1.45 5.25
N ILE A 144 -13.81 1.41 5.58
CA ILE A 144 -14.57 2.55 6.11
C ILE A 144 -13.97 3.03 7.44
N GLU A 145 -13.61 2.12 8.32
CA GLU A 145 -12.94 2.42 9.60
C GLU A 145 -11.61 3.15 9.41
N MET A 146 -10.86 2.81 8.36
CA MET A 146 -9.65 3.55 7.97
C MET A 146 -9.93 4.89 7.27
N GLY A 147 -11.20 5.23 7.01
CA GLY A 147 -11.65 6.45 6.32
C GLY A 147 -11.59 6.36 4.80
N GLY A 148 -11.30 5.19 4.23
CA GLY A 148 -11.20 4.96 2.79
C GLY A 148 -12.54 4.63 2.12
N GLU A 149 -12.53 4.58 0.79
CA GLU A 149 -13.67 4.20 -0.03
C GLU A 149 -13.52 2.75 -0.55
N PRO A 150 -14.41 1.82 -0.18
CA PRO A 150 -14.34 0.44 -0.63
C PRO A 150 -14.88 0.30 -2.06
N VAL A 151 -14.10 -0.34 -2.96
CA VAL A 151 -14.45 -0.62 -4.34
C VAL A 151 -14.33 -2.12 -4.59
N ARG A 152 -15.42 -2.78 -5.01
CA ARG A 152 -15.38 -4.21 -5.33
C ARG A 152 -14.60 -4.46 -6.61
N VAL A 153 -13.63 -5.38 -6.55
CA VAL A 153 -12.87 -5.87 -7.69
C VAL A 153 -13.04 -7.40 -7.73
N ALA A 154 -13.55 -7.92 -8.85
CA ALA A 154 -13.68 -9.35 -9.02
C ALA A 154 -12.29 -10.03 -9.10
N GLU A 155 -12.20 -11.28 -8.64
CA GLU A 155 -10.94 -12.06 -8.61
C GLU A 155 -10.27 -12.08 -9.98
N GLU A 156 -11.03 -12.39 -11.03
CA GLU A 156 -10.57 -12.50 -12.41
C GLU A 156 -10.12 -11.15 -12.99
N HIS A 157 -10.51 -10.03 -12.41
CA HIS A 157 -10.17 -8.69 -12.89
C HIS A 157 -9.00 -8.05 -12.15
N ARG A 158 -8.43 -8.71 -11.13
CA ARG A 158 -7.33 -8.15 -10.33
C ARG A 158 -6.11 -7.74 -11.16
N THR A 159 -5.71 -8.58 -12.09
CA THR A 159 -4.56 -8.28 -12.98
C THR A 159 -4.82 -7.05 -13.84
N LEU A 160 -6.02 -6.94 -14.44
CA LEU A 160 -6.39 -5.79 -15.25
C LEU A 160 -6.50 -4.51 -14.41
N TYR A 161 -7.13 -4.60 -13.24
CA TYR A 161 -7.23 -3.50 -12.27
C TYR A 161 -5.85 -2.96 -11.90
N HIS A 162 -4.92 -3.84 -11.50
CA HIS A 162 -3.57 -3.44 -11.14
C HIS A 162 -2.79 -2.86 -12.33
N ALA A 163 -2.89 -3.49 -13.51
CA ALA A 163 -2.26 -3.01 -14.73
C ALA A 163 -2.75 -1.59 -15.10
N ALA A 164 -4.04 -1.31 -14.97
CA ALA A 164 -4.61 0.01 -15.25
C ALA A 164 -4.07 1.08 -14.28
N LEU A 165 -4.00 0.80 -12.98
CA LEU A 165 -3.45 1.71 -11.98
C LEU A 165 -1.95 1.95 -12.19
N ALA A 166 -1.17 0.88 -12.43
CA ALA A 166 0.25 0.98 -12.69
C ALA A 166 0.55 1.74 -13.99
N HIS A 167 -0.23 1.48 -15.05
CA HIS A 167 -0.11 2.20 -16.32
C HIS A 167 -0.35 3.69 -16.14
N GLY A 168 -1.46 4.08 -15.51
CA GLY A 168 -1.79 5.49 -15.26
C GLY A 168 -0.72 6.18 -14.39
N SER A 169 -0.36 5.58 -13.26
CA SER A 169 0.63 6.15 -12.33
C SER A 169 2.02 6.31 -12.97
N ASN A 170 2.55 5.25 -13.57
CA ASN A 170 3.93 5.25 -14.09
C ASN A 170 4.08 6.15 -15.32
N HIS A 171 3.10 6.15 -16.24
CA HIS A 171 3.16 7.01 -17.42
C HIS A 171 2.96 8.48 -17.09
N LEU A 172 2.11 8.81 -16.09
CA LEU A 172 1.98 10.18 -15.62
C LEU A 172 3.31 10.71 -15.08
N VAL A 173 4.01 9.94 -14.26
CA VAL A 173 5.35 10.32 -13.76
C VAL A 173 6.33 10.51 -14.90
N THR A 174 6.38 9.59 -15.86
CA THR A 174 7.25 9.68 -17.02
C THR A 174 6.95 10.93 -17.84
N LEU A 175 5.68 11.21 -18.14
CA LEU A 175 5.27 12.42 -18.89
C LEU A 175 5.69 13.70 -18.17
N VAL A 176 5.53 13.76 -16.85
CA VAL A 176 5.96 14.93 -16.05
C VAL A 176 7.47 15.12 -16.11
N VAL A 177 8.24 14.03 -15.94
CA VAL A 177 9.72 14.07 -16.01
C VAL A 177 10.19 14.52 -17.40
N ASP A 178 9.63 13.98 -18.47
CA ASP A 178 9.99 14.34 -19.85
C ASP A 178 9.63 15.80 -20.14
N ALA A 179 8.46 16.27 -19.68
CA ALA A 179 8.05 17.67 -19.85
C ALA A 179 8.99 18.63 -19.10
N LEU A 180 9.38 18.29 -17.87
CA LEU A 180 10.36 19.08 -17.09
C LEU A 180 11.73 19.11 -17.77
N ALA A 181 12.21 17.99 -18.30
CA ALA A 181 13.46 17.93 -19.03
C ALA A 181 13.44 18.82 -20.28
N ALA A 182 12.35 18.78 -21.06
CA ALA A 182 12.17 19.62 -22.23
C ALA A 182 12.09 21.12 -21.88
N LEU A 183 11.36 21.49 -20.81
CA LEU A 183 11.28 22.88 -20.34
C LEU A 183 12.65 23.39 -19.87
N ARG A 184 13.38 22.61 -19.09
CA ARG A 184 14.73 22.97 -18.65
C ARG A 184 15.67 23.17 -19.82
N ALA A 185 15.64 22.32 -20.85
CA ALA A 185 16.43 22.48 -22.07
C ALA A 185 16.05 23.76 -22.84
N ALA A 186 14.75 24.04 -22.95
CA ALA A 186 14.27 25.27 -23.62
C ALA A 186 14.68 26.56 -22.89
N LEU A 187 14.74 26.53 -21.57
CA LEU A 187 15.13 27.64 -20.72
C LEU A 187 16.65 27.85 -20.61
N SER A 188 17.45 26.82 -20.98
CA SER A 188 18.93 26.83 -20.92
C SER A 188 19.60 27.28 -22.22
N GLY A 189 18.88 27.89 -23.16
CA GLY A 189 19.39 28.31 -24.48
C GLY A 189 20.48 29.43 -24.42
N PRO A 190 21.31 29.58 -25.47
CA PRO A 190 22.54 30.39 -25.47
C PRO A 190 22.34 31.92 -25.36
N GLY A 191 21.14 32.39 -25.06
CA GLY A 191 20.83 33.85 -24.87
C GLY A 191 20.64 34.29 -23.42
N LEU A 192 20.67 33.36 -22.45
CA LEU A 192 20.41 33.64 -21.04
C LEU A 192 21.68 33.53 -20.16
N LEU A 193 22.83 33.92 -20.73
CA LEU A 193 24.08 34.08 -19.97
C LEU A 193 23.94 35.26 -19.00
N GLY A 194 23.49 35.02 -17.81
CA GLY A 194 23.47 36.02 -16.73
C GLY A 194 22.59 35.68 -15.53
N GLN A 195 21.63 34.79 -15.65
CA GLN A 195 20.92 34.25 -14.48
C GLN A 195 21.34 32.80 -14.25
N GLN A 196 22.23 32.60 -13.30
CA GLN A 196 22.43 31.28 -12.67
C GLN A 196 21.06 30.83 -12.16
N LEU A 197 20.41 29.97 -12.94
CA LEU A 197 19.32 29.14 -12.42
C LEU A 197 20.00 28.21 -11.39
N VAL A 198 19.90 28.57 -10.13
CA VAL A 198 20.36 27.72 -9.03
C VAL A 198 19.44 26.52 -9.04
N ASP A 199 19.95 25.40 -9.53
CA ASP A 199 19.24 24.10 -9.67
C ASP A 199 18.87 23.44 -8.33
N ASP A 200 19.05 24.11 -7.21
CA ASP A 200 18.91 23.56 -5.87
C ASP A 200 17.61 23.95 -5.13
N GLU A 201 16.69 24.67 -5.76
CA GLU A 201 15.39 24.93 -5.13
C GLU A 201 14.34 23.92 -5.59
N PRO A 202 13.58 23.29 -4.65
CA PRO A 202 12.51 22.31 -4.96
C PRO A 202 11.33 22.89 -5.76
N ASN A 203 11.38 24.16 -6.16
CA ASN A 203 10.41 24.88 -7.00
C ASN A 203 11.11 25.66 -8.13
N GLY A 204 11.90 24.98 -8.96
CA GLY A 204 12.52 25.57 -10.14
C GLY A 204 11.50 26.20 -11.11
N LEU A 205 11.98 27.05 -12.03
CA LEU A 205 11.11 27.76 -12.99
C LEU A 205 10.29 26.78 -13.85
N ALA A 206 10.91 25.68 -14.30
CA ALA A 206 10.22 24.66 -15.11
C ALA A 206 9.05 24.01 -14.34
N GLU A 207 9.25 23.70 -13.07
CA GLU A 207 8.22 23.17 -12.18
C GLU A 207 7.08 24.16 -11.98
N ARG A 208 7.36 25.45 -11.75
CA ARG A 208 6.33 26.49 -11.63
C ARG A 208 5.53 26.71 -12.91
N MET A 209 6.14 26.48 -14.07
CA MET A 209 5.45 26.58 -15.36
C MET A 209 4.56 25.36 -15.62
N LEU A 210 4.98 24.17 -15.19
CA LEU A 210 4.25 22.92 -15.45
C LEU A 210 3.10 22.70 -14.45
N ALA A 211 3.29 23.04 -13.19
CA ALA A 211 2.34 22.75 -12.11
C ALA A 211 0.89 23.20 -12.39
N PRO A 212 0.61 24.40 -12.92
CA PRO A 212 -0.75 24.84 -13.23
C PRO A 212 -1.41 24.08 -14.39
N LEU A 213 -0.64 23.35 -15.20
CA LEU A 213 -1.13 22.59 -16.35
C LEU A 213 -1.40 21.11 -15.99
N ALA A 214 -0.90 20.67 -14.84
CA ALA A 214 -1.02 19.30 -14.37
C ALA A 214 -2.08 19.11 -13.23
N SER A 215 -2.85 20.16 -12.97
CA SER A 215 -3.90 20.24 -11.94
C SER A 215 -5.31 19.96 -12.47
#